data_23b272f1efa3ac32b812a1a668018b63
#
_entry.id   23b272f1efa3ac32b812a1a668018b63
#
_cell.length_a   1.000
_cell.length_b   1.000
_cell.length_c   1.000
_cell.angle_alpha   90.00
_cell.angle_beta   90.00
_cell.angle_gamma   90.00
#
_symmetry.space_group_name_H-M   'P 1'
#
loop_
_entity.id
_entity.type
_entity.pdbx_description
1 polymer ?
#
loop_
_entity_poly.entity_id
_entity_poly.type
_entity_poly.pdbx_seq_one_letter_code
_entity_poly.pdbx_strand_id
1 'polypeptide(L)'
;MRALLRIVLAAALLSGAAAHAAGKTHAVRIENFKFVPERLEVAAGDTIVWTNKDILPHTVTADEAKIESGELQTGQSFKLVARKPGEIDYICRLHPVMKGVVIVK
;
A
#
# COMPACT_ATOMS: atom_id res chain seq x y z
N MET A 1 18.17 14.32 -52.50
CA MET A 1 18.02 14.18 -52.04
C MET A 1 17.74 14.01 -51.08
N ARG A 2 17.59 13.81 -50.77
CA ARG A 2 17.38 13.62 -50.06
C ARG A 2 17.00 13.25 -49.02
N ALA A 3 16.77 12.95 -48.60
CA ALA A 3 16.50 12.60 -47.73
C ALA A 3 16.33 12.30 -46.73
N LEU A 4 16.25 12.08 -46.38
CA LEU A 4 16.16 11.68 -45.62
C LEU A 4 15.89 11.45 -44.55
N LEU A 5 15.67 11.16 -44.08
CA LEU A 5 15.49 10.83 -43.26
C LEU A 5 15.30 10.60 -42.26
N ARG A 6 15.16 10.49 -42.00
CA ARG A 6 15.07 10.21 -41.17
C ARG A 6 14.72 9.89 -40.15
N ILE A 7 14.55 9.48 -39.66
CA ILE A 7 14.35 9.12 -38.88
C ILE A 7 14.10 8.89 -37.87
N VAL A 8 13.98 8.67 -37.53
CA VAL A 8 13.82 8.37 -36.69
C VAL A 8 13.54 8.10 -35.73
N LEU A 9 13.43 7.86 -35.42
CA LEU A 9 13.25 7.44 -34.70
C LEU A 9 13.03 7.22 -33.72
N ALA A 10 13.00 7.13 -33.40
CA ALA A 10 12.91 6.88 -32.56
C ALA A 10 12.45 6.61 -31.74
N ALA A 11 12.26 6.36 -31.60
CA ALA A 11 11.90 6.08 -30.90
C ALA A 11 11.69 5.62 -29.96
N ALA A 12 11.70 5.31 -29.74
CA ALA A 12 11.55 4.77 -29.07
C ALA A 12 11.44 4.65 -28.03
N LEU A 13 11.52 4.62 -27.89
CA LEU A 13 11.51 4.39 -27.21
C LEU A 13 11.18 4.37 -26.25
N LEU A 14 11.14 4.46 -26.15
CA LEU A 14 10.86 4.49 -25.40
C LEU A 14 10.30 4.06 -24.67
N SER A 15 10.11 3.99 -24.95
CA SER A 15 9.36 3.30 -24.43
C SER A 15 9.59 2.58 -23.29
N GLY A 16 10.50 2.15 -23.24
CA GLY A 16 10.76 1.26 -22.22
C GLY A 16 10.40 1.74 -20.91
N ALA A 17 10.38 2.94 -20.79
CA ALA A 17 10.06 3.48 -19.49
C ALA A 17 8.79 2.90 -18.94
N ALA A 18 7.92 2.50 -19.79
CA ALA A 18 6.67 1.94 -19.34
C ALA A 18 6.89 0.76 -18.43
N ALA A 19 8.06 0.19 -18.45
CA ALA A 19 8.31 -0.96 -17.60
C ALA A 19 8.10 -0.69 -16.14
N HIS A 20 8.03 0.55 -15.74
CA HIS A 20 7.84 0.86 -14.33
C HIS A 20 6.36 1.03 -14.01
N ALA A 21 5.64 -0.03 -14.20
CA ALA A 21 4.26 -0.02 -13.80
C ALA A 21 4.16 0.30 -12.31
N ALA A 22 3.17 1.05 -11.97
CA ALA A 22 2.85 1.28 -10.57
C ALA A 22 2.45 -0.06 -9.94
N GLY A 23 2.69 -0.19 -8.66
CA GLY A 23 2.22 -1.33 -7.91
C GLY A 23 0.71 -1.33 -7.80
N LYS A 24 0.19 -2.44 -7.32
CA LYS A 24 -1.25 -2.56 -7.07
C LYS A 24 -1.63 -1.84 -5.79
N THR A 25 -2.90 -1.53 -5.65
CA THR A 25 -3.46 -0.98 -4.42
C THR A 25 -4.36 -2.02 -3.79
N HIS A 26 -4.14 -2.26 -2.50
CA HIS A 26 -4.90 -3.23 -1.72
C HIS A 26 -5.69 -2.50 -0.65
N ALA A 27 -6.91 -2.92 -0.42
CA ALA A 27 -7.77 -2.31 0.59
C ALA A 27 -7.89 -3.22 1.80
N VAL A 28 -7.77 -2.63 2.99
CA VAL A 28 -8.05 -3.31 4.24
C VAL A 28 -9.15 -2.51 4.93
N ARG A 29 -10.24 -3.17 5.28
CA ARG A 29 -11.29 -2.52 6.03
C ARG A 29 -11.06 -2.74 7.51
N ILE A 30 -11.34 -1.74 8.30
CA ILE A 30 -11.35 -1.86 9.76
C ILE A 30 -12.81 -1.81 10.15
N GLU A 31 -13.36 -2.96 10.55
CA GLU A 31 -14.76 -3.02 10.90
C GLU A 31 -14.99 -4.14 11.90
N ASN A 32 -15.94 -3.93 12.81
CA ASN A 32 -16.24 -4.88 13.87
C ASN A 32 -14.99 -5.22 14.69
N PHE A 33 -14.13 -4.21 14.93
CA PHE A 33 -12.91 -4.37 15.70
C PHE A 33 -11.97 -5.40 15.08
N LYS A 34 -11.92 -5.46 13.75
CA LYS A 34 -11.05 -6.37 13.02
C LYS A 34 -10.45 -5.67 11.82
N PHE A 35 -9.25 -6.09 11.45
CA PHE A 35 -8.68 -5.74 10.16
C PHE A 35 -9.11 -6.82 9.17
N VAL A 36 -9.68 -6.40 8.03
CA VAL A 36 -10.23 -7.34 7.05
C VAL A 36 -9.67 -7.02 5.67
N PRO A 37 -8.86 -7.88 5.09
CA PRO A 37 -8.39 -9.15 5.62
C PRO A 37 -7.35 -8.95 6.71
N GLU A 38 -7.25 -9.91 7.60
CA GLU A 38 -6.29 -9.85 8.69
C GLU A 38 -4.88 -10.12 8.19
N ARG A 39 -4.75 -11.00 7.21
CA ARG A 39 -3.47 -11.35 6.58
C ARG A 39 -3.53 -10.94 5.12
N LEU A 40 -2.57 -10.15 4.69
CA LEU A 40 -2.53 -9.62 3.33
C LEU A 40 -1.14 -9.83 2.75
N GLU A 41 -1.07 -10.45 1.56
CA GLU A 41 0.19 -10.58 0.85
C GLU A 41 0.21 -9.57 -0.29
N VAL A 42 1.32 -8.86 -0.41
CA VAL A 42 1.49 -7.82 -1.41
C VAL A 42 2.88 -7.94 -2.03
N ALA A 43 3.08 -7.31 -3.16
CA ALA A 43 4.40 -7.21 -3.76
C ALA A 43 5.06 -5.90 -3.32
N ALA A 44 6.39 -5.91 -3.29
CA ALA A 44 7.12 -4.67 -3.01
C ALA A 44 6.75 -3.64 -4.07
N GLY A 45 6.45 -2.44 -3.62
CA GLY A 45 5.96 -1.36 -4.48
C GLY A 45 4.45 -1.19 -4.47
N ASP A 46 3.74 -2.16 -3.90
CA ASP A 46 2.29 -2.04 -3.78
C ASP A 46 1.90 -1.07 -2.67
N THR A 47 0.70 -0.57 -2.76
CA THR A 47 0.14 0.35 -1.76
C THR A 47 -0.98 -0.36 -1.01
N ILE A 48 -1.02 -0.16 0.30
CA ILE A 48 -2.11 -0.65 1.14
C ILE A 48 -2.87 0.55 1.68
N VAL A 49 -4.20 0.49 1.63
CA VAL A 49 -5.07 1.54 2.15
C VAL A 49 -5.98 0.91 3.18
N TRP A 50 -5.84 1.34 4.43
CA TRP A 50 -6.76 0.95 5.51
C TRP A 50 -7.84 2.03 5.61
N THR A 51 -9.09 1.62 5.71
CA THR A 51 -10.20 2.56 5.91
C THR A 51 -11.00 2.12 7.12
N ASN A 52 -11.21 3.04 8.06
CA ASN A 52 -12.00 2.75 9.25
C ASN A 52 -13.49 2.82 8.90
N LYS A 53 -14.18 1.69 9.04
CA LYS A 53 -15.61 1.61 8.82
C LYS A 53 -16.39 1.52 10.13
N ASP A 54 -15.70 1.49 11.27
CA ASP A 54 -16.35 1.44 12.58
C ASP A 54 -16.74 2.83 13.05
N ILE A 55 -17.62 2.88 14.02
CA ILE A 55 -18.02 4.16 14.63
C ILE A 55 -17.01 4.61 15.68
N LEU A 56 -16.10 3.75 16.11
CA LEU A 56 -15.04 4.10 17.06
C LEU A 56 -13.73 4.31 16.31
N PRO A 57 -12.84 5.14 16.85
CA PRO A 57 -11.54 5.34 16.21
C PRO A 57 -10.66 4.12 16.35
N HIS A 58 -9.80 3.92 15.37
CA HIS A 58 -8.80 2.84 15.36
C HIS A 58 -7.49 3.37 14.80
N THR A 59 -6.41 2.64 15.01
CA THR A 59 -5.11 3.00 14.44
C THR A 59 -4.52 1.82 13.69
N VAL A 60 -3.53 2.11 12.84
CA VAL A 60 -2.66 1.11 12.25
C VAL A 60 -1.27 1.41 12.79
N THR A 61 -0.79 0.53 13.66
CA THR A 61 0.42 0.80 14.42
C THR A 61 1.36 -0.38 14.38
N ALA A 62 2.58 -0.15 13.92
CA ALA A 62 3.63 -1.16 13.89
C ALA A 62 4.92 -0.50 14.37
N ASP A 63 5.20 -0.61 15.67
CA ASP A 63 6.31 0.12 16.27
C ASP A 63 7.65 -0.26 15.66
N GLU A 64 7.87 -1.54 15.44
CA GLU A 64 9.15 -2.00 14.88
C GLU A 64 9.37 -1.47 13.47
N ALA A 65 8.31 -1.34 12.71
CA ALA A 65 8.38 -0.80 11.35
C ALA A 65 8.25 0.71 11.31
N LYS A 66 8.05 1.33 12.48
CA LYS A 66 7.88 2.78 12.60
C LYS A 66 6.70 3.29 11.80
N ILE A 67 5.60 2.56 11.88
CA ILE A 67 4.35 2.91 11.20
C ILE A 67 3.34 3.33 12.25
N GLU A 68 2.74 4.47 12.04
CA GLU A 68 1.71 4.98 12.95
C GLU A 68 0.74 5.85 12.16
N SER A 69 -0.50 5.37 12.03
CA SER A 69 -1.52 6.11 11.29
C SER A 69 -2.07 7.31 12.07
N GLY A 70 -1.96 7.29 13.39
CA GLY A 70 -2.77 8.15 14.23
C GLY A 70 -4.19 7.60 14.29
N GLU A 71 -5.06 8.28 15.01
CA GLU A 71 -6.44 7.83 15.14
C GLU A 71 -7.21 8.11 13.88
N LEU A 72 -7.78 7.05 13.33
CA LEU A 72 -8.63 7.13 12.14
C LEU A 72 -10.07 7.13 12.61
N GLN A 73 -10.78 8.23 12.32
CA GLN A 73 -12.20 8.32 12.59
C GLN A 73 -12.96 7.58 11.50
N THR A 74 -14.26 7.38 11.71
CA THR A 74 -15.10 6.70 10.71
C THR A 74 -14.90 7.35 9.34
N GLY A 75 -14.60 6.51 8.35
CA GLY A 75 -14.41 6.96 6.97
C GLY A 75 -13.01 7.43 6.63
N GLN A 76 -12.14 7.60 7.63
CA GLN A 76 -10.78 8.04 7.35
C GLN A 76 -9.89 6.87 6.95
N SER A 77 -8.87 7.17 6.18
CA SER A 77 -7.97 6.15 5.62
C SER A 77 -6.52 6.49 5.93
N PHE A 78 -5.71 5.42 5.95
CA PHE A 78 -4.26 5.51 6.06
C PHE A 78 -3.64 4.72 4.93
N LYS A 79 -2.62 5.28 4.29
CA LYS A 79 -2.00 4.70 3.12
C LYS A 79 -0.53 4.41 3.40
N LEU A 80 -0.09 3.23 2.98
CA LEU A 80 1.30 2.82 3.13
C LEU A 80 1.78 2.19 1.83
N VAL A 81 2.96 2.60 1.37
CA VAL A 81 3.60 1.93 0.24
C VAL A 81 4.57 0.90 0.80
N ALA A 82 4.38 -0.37 0.44
CA ALA A 82 5.22 -1.47 0.90
C ALA A 82 6.48 -1.49 0.06
N ARG A 83 7.63 -1.15 0.65
CA ARG A 83 8.85 -0.98 -0.12
C ARG A 83 9.83 -2.13 0.00
N LYS A 84 9.89 -2.77 1.16
CA LYS A 84 10.87 -3.82 1.43
C LYS A 84 10.18 -5.15 1.68
N PRO A 85 10.70 -6.23 1.10
CA PRO A 85 10.18 -7.56 1.44
C PRO A 85 10.29 -7.81 2.93
N GLY A 86 9.33 -8.52 3.47
CA GLY A 86 9.33 -8.87 4.87
C GLY A 86 7.93 -8.89 5.42
N GLU A 87 7.83 -9.09 6.71
CA GLU A 87 6.56 -9.19 7.40
C GLU A 87 6.36 -7.97 8.29
N ILE A 88 5.20 -7.35 8.19
CA ILE A 88 4.84 -6.20 9.01
C ILE A 88 3.65 -6.63 9.87
N ASP A 89 3.91 -6.83 11.15
CA ASP A 89 2.86 -7.12 12.13
C ASP A 89 2.39 -5.79 12.69
N TYR A 90 1.08 -5.58 12.73
CA TYR A 90 0.53 -4.33 13.22
C TYR A 90 -0.68 -4.58 14.11
N ILE A 91 -1.01 -3.57 14.90
CA ILE A 91 -2.13 -3.62 15.82
C ILE A 91 -2.90 -2.31 15.76
N CYS A 92 -4.06 -2.30 16.38
CA CYS A 92 -4.71 -1.06 16.75
C CYS A 92 -4.22 -0.69 18.14
N ARG A 93 -3.58 0.49 18.26
CA ARG A 93 -3.02 0.92 19.55
C ARG A 93 -4.09 1.10 20.61
N LEU A 94 -5.30 1.45 20.22
CA LEU A 94 -6.40 1.68 21.15
C LEU A 94 -7.05 0.36 21.60
N HIS A 95 -6.87 -0.70 20.81
CA HIS A 95 -7.47 -2.02 21.05
C HIS A 95 -6.45 -3.06 20.67
N PRO A 96 -5.42 -3.30 21.50
CA PRO A 96 -4.26 -4.10 21.08
C PRO A 96 -4.54 -5.55 20.72
N VAL A 97 -5.74 -6.08 21.02
CA VAL A 97 -6.10 -7.42 20.57
C VAL A 97 -6.42 -7.43 19.06
N MET A 98 -6.66 -6.27 18.47
CA MET A 98 -6.85 -6.16 17.03
C MET A 98 -5.49 -6.23 16.35
N LYS A 99 -5.28 -7.27 15.56
CA LYS A 99 -3.99 -7.52 14.93
C LYS A 99 -4.15 -7.80 13.45
N GLY A 100 -3.15 -7.42 12.69
CA GLY A 100 -3.08 -7.76 11.29
C GLY A 100 -1.64 -7.98 10.88
N VAL A 101 -1.45 -8.51 9.69
CA VAL A 101 -0.12 -8.72 9.15
C VAL A 101 -0.13 -8.48 7.65
N VAL A 102 0.90 -7.79 7.18
CA VAL A 102 1.16 -7.61 5.76
C VAL A 102 2.46 -8.34 5.44
N ILE A 103 2.39 -9.24 4.46
CA ILE A 103 3.54 -9.96 3.96
C ILE A 103 3.94 -9.31 2.65
N VAL A 104 5.13 -8.74 2.60
CA VAL A 104 5.66 -8.10 1.40
C VAL A 104 6.61 -9.08 0.73
N LYS A 105 6.32 -9.44 -0.49
CA LYS A 105 7.10 -10.42 -1.25
C LYS A 105 8.25 -9.79 -2.00
#